data_546f84ea5790754bca413eb00dbc5537
#
_entry.id   546f84ea5790754bca413eb00dbc5537
#
_cell.length_a   1.000
_cell.length_b   1.000
_cell.length_c   1.000
_cell.angle_alpha   90.00
_cell.angle_beta   90.00
_cell.angle_gamma   90.00
#
_symmetry.space_group_name_H-M   'P 1'
#
loop_
_entity.id
_entity.type
_entity.pdbx_description
1 polymer ?
#
loop_
_entity_poly.entity_id
_entity_poly.type
_entity_poly.pdbx_seq_one_letter_code
_entity_poly.pdbx_strand_id
1 'polypeptide(L)' 'MDHLDRAIASRDLIGQARGMLMERYGIDDGAALRVLAQVGRSTHRTLRAVAEELVTTRGLELLQDP' A
#
# COMPACT_ATOMS: atom_id res chain seq x y z
N MET A 1 17.10 -7.54 13.20
CA MET A 1 15.85 -7.93 12.59
C MET A 1 16.10 -8.89 11.44
N ASP A 2 15.42 -10.00 11.41
CA ASP A 2 15.69 -10.99 10.39
C ASP A 2 14.68 -10.87 9.23
N HIS A 3 14.85 -11.75 8.24
CA HIS A 3 14.03 -11.72 7.03
C HIS A 3 12.55 -11.99 7.31
N LEU A 4 12.27 -12.79 8.32
CA LEU A 4 10.91 -13.15 8.67
C LEU A 4 10.13 -11.93 9.14
N ASP A 5 10.74 -11.12 10.01
CA ASP A 5 10.09 -9.91 10.51
C ASP A 5 9.81 -8.93 9.39
N ARG A 6 10.73 -8.79 8.44
CA ARG A 6 10.54 -7.91 7.29
C ARG A 6 9.41 -8.39 6.40
N ALA A 7 9.32 -9.72 6.21
CA ALA A 7 8.27 -10.28 5.38
C ALA A 7 6.90 -10.03 5.99
N ILE A 8 6.78 -10.18 7.30
CA ILE A 8 5.52 -9.93 8.01
C ILE A 8 5.15 -8.46 7.92
N ALA A 9 6.09 -7.57 8.18
CA ALA A 9 5.85 -6.13 8.11
C ALA A 9 5.42 -5.70 6.70
N SER A 10 6.05 -6.26 5.66
CA SER A 10 5.70 -5.96 4.28
C SER A 10 4.29 -6.42 3.95
N ARG A 11 3.93 -7.60 4.43
CA ARG A 11 2.59 -8.16 4.20
C ARG A 11 1.53 -7.28 4.85
N ASP A 12 1.79 -6.79 6.06
CA ASP A 12 0.87 -5.91 6.77
C ASP A 12 0.69 -4.58 6.05
N LEU A 13 1.79 -3.99 5.59
CA LEU A 13 1.75 -2.74 4.85
C LEU A 13 0.97 -2.89 3.54
N ILE A 14 1.24 -3.95 2.81
CA ILE A 14 0.55 -4.21 1.55
C ILE A 14 -0.94 -4.44 1.81
N GLY A 15 -1.27 -5.16 2.88
CA GLY A 15 -2.66 -5.36 3.27
C GLY A 15 -3.38 -4.07 3.60
N GLN A 16 -2.73 -3.17 4.34
CA GLN A 16 -3.30 -1.87 4.66
C GLN A 16 -3.52 -1.04 3.40
N ALA A 17 -2.54 -1.01 2.50
CA ALA A 17 -2.64 -0.25 1.27
C ALA A 17 -3.77 -0.77 0.40
N ARG A 18 -3.92 -2.10 0.30
CA ARG A 18 -5.00 -2.70 -0.46
C ARG A 18 -6.36 -2.32 0.13
N GLY A 19 -6.48 -2.40 1.46
CA GLY A 19 -7.72 -2.01 2.14
C GLY A 19 -8.10 -0.57 1.86
N MET A 20 -7.12 0.33 1.88
CA MET A 20 -7.35 1.74 1.59
C MET A 20 -7.85 1.95 0.16
N LEU A 21 -7.27 1.25 -0.81
CA LEU A 21 -7.70 1.35 -2.20
C LEU A 21 -9.09 0.77 -2.40
N MET A 22 -9.37 -0.35 -1.76
CA MET A 22 -10.68 -0.98 -1.84
C MET A 22 -11.78 -0.04 -1.32
N GLU A 23 -11.52 0.60 -0.20
CA GLU A 23 -12.48 1.50 0.40
C GLU A 23 -12.66 2.77 -0.42
N ARG A 24 -11.56 3.36 -0.88
CA ARG A 24 -11.61 4.63 -1.59
C ARG A 24 -12.24 4.50 -2.97
N TYR A 25 -11.92 3.44 -3.70
CA TYR A 25 -12.34 3.29 -5.09
C TYR A 25 -13.41 2.23 -5.32
N GLY A 26 -13.82 1.55 -4.27
CA GLY A 26 -14.84 0.52 -4.41
C GLY A 26 -14.42 -0.66 -5.26
N ILE A 27 -13.13 -1.00 -5.24
CA ILE A 27 -12.58 -2.11 -6.01
C ILE A 27 -12.32 -3.30 -5.11
N ASP A 28 -12.18 -4.47 -5.71
CA ASP A 28 -11.91 -5.68 -4.93
C ASP A 28 -10.42 -5.83 -4.62
N ASP A 29 -10.11 -6.82 -3.79
CA ASP A 29 -8.76 -7.08 -3.32
C ASP A 29 -7.78 -7.33 -4.47
N GLY A 30 -8.19 -8.13 -5.45
CA GLY A 30 -7.34 -8.42 -6.61
C GLY A 30 -7.04 -7.17 -7.43
N ALA A 31 -8.05 -6.32 -7.63
CA ALA A 31 -7.86 -5.07 -8.36
C ALA A 31 -6.95 -4.12 -7.60
N ALA A 32 -7.10 -4.05 -6.29
CA ALA A 32 -6.23 -3.20 -5.46
C ALA A 32 -4.77 -3.63 -5.58
N LEU A 33 -4.52 -4.93 -5.54
CA LEU A 33 -3.16 -5.44 -5.68
C LEU A 33 -2.59 -5.10 -7.06
N ARG A 34 -3.40 -5.21 -8.11
CA ARG A 34 -2.95 -4.87 -9.46
C ARG A 34 -2.59 -3.39 -9.58
N VAL A 35 -3.34 -2.51 -8.93
CA VAL A 35 -3.04 -1.07 -8.92
C VAL A 35 -1.68 -0.83 -8.28
N LEU A 36 -1.44 -1.43 -7.11
CA LEU A 36 -0.16 -1.29 -6.43
C LEU A 36 1.00 -1.81 -7.28
N ALA A 37 0.82 -2.96 -7.90
CA ALA A 37 1.85 -3.56 -8.74
C ALA A 37 2.15 -2.68 -9.97
N GLN A 38 1.13 -2.10 -10.56
CA GLN A 38 1.31 -1.23 -11.71
C GLN A 38 2.07 0.04 -11.35
N VAL A 39 1.71 0.66 -10.23
CA VAL A 39 2.42 1.84 -9.75
C VAL A 39 3.88 1.50 -9.49
N GLY A 40 4.13 0.34 -8.88
CA GLY A 40 5.50 -0.11 -8.62
C GLY A 40 6.30 -0.24 -9.90
N ARG A 41 5.72 -0.86 -10.92
CA ARG A 41 6.39 -1.02 -12.21
C ARG A 41 6.63 0.33 -12.90
N SER A 42 5.64 1.21 -12.88
CA SER A 42 5.75 2.52 -13.52
C SER A 42 6.81 3.40 -12.89
N THR A 43 7.00 3.27 -11.59
CA THR A 43 7.93 4.11 -10.84
C THR A 43 9.22 3.40 -10.50
N HIS A 44 9.40 2.16 -10.96
CA HIS A 44 10.58 1.33 -10.67
C HIS A 44 10.78 1.15 -9.17
N ARG A 45 9.69 0.93 -8.45
CA ARG A 45 9.71 0.74 -7.00
C ARG A 45 9.13 -0.61 -6.63
N THR A 46 9.51 -1.10 -5.46
CA THR A 46 8.96 -2.36 -4.96
C THR A 46 7.51 -2.17 -4.53
N LEU A 47 6.77 -3.27 -4.50
CA LEU A 47 5.40 -3.27 -4.01
C LEU A 47 5.34 -2.74 -2.58
N ARG A 48 6.29 -3.15 -1.74
CA ARG A 48 6.36 -2.70 -0.36
C ARG A 48 6.57 -1.18 -0.28
N ALA A 49 7.46 -0.65 -1.12
CA ALA A 49 7.74 0.79 -1.11
C ALA A 49 6.51 1.61 -1.51
N VAL A 50 5.78 1.13 -2.51
CA VAL A 50 4.55 1.80 -2.94
C VAL A 50 3.50 1.75 -1.83
N ALA A 51 3.34 0.58 -1.19
CA ALA A 51 2.38 0.42 -0.11
C ALA A 51 2.72 1.32 1.07
N GLU A 52 4.00 1.39 1.43
CA GLU A 52 4.45 2.22 2.54
C GLU A 52 4.18 3.69 2.28
N GLU A 53 4.45 4.16 1.09
CA GLU A 53 4.18 5.54 0.71
C GLU A 53 2.70 5.85 0.75
N LEU A 54 1.88 4.95 0.22
CA LEU A 54 0.43 5.15 0.20
C LEU A 54 -0.14 5.25 1.61
N VAL A 55 0.25 4.34 2.48
CA VAL A 55 -0.23 4.32 3.87
C VAL A 55 0.20 5.60 4.59
N THR A 56 1.45 5.99 4.44
CA THR A 56 1.98 7.18 5.10
C THR A 56 1.32 8.46 4.57
N THR A 57 1.25 8.59 3.25
CA THR A 57 0.67 9.78 2.61
C THR A 57 -0.80 9.92 2.95
N ARG A 58 -1.53 8.81 2.90
CA ARG A 58 -2.95 8.82 3.23
C ARG A 58 -3.19 9.21 4.69
N GLY A 59 -2.33 8.71 5.57
CA GLY A 59 -2.40 9.07 6.97
C GLY A 59 -2.20 10.57 7.18
N LEU A 60 -1.23 11.15 6.46
CA LEU A 60 -0.97 12.58 6.53
C LEU A 60 -2.15 13.39 5.97
N GLU A 61 -2.74 12.94 4.88
CA GLU A 61 -3.91 13.60 4.30
C GLU A 61 -5.08 13.65 5.28
N LEU A 62 -5.29 12.54 6.00
CA LEU A 62 -6.38 12.48 6.98
C LEU A 62 -6.15 13.43 8.16
N LEU A 63 -4.88 13.62 8.53
CA LEU A 63 -4.54 14.53 9.62
C LEU A 63 -4.67 16.00 9.20
N GLN A 64 -4.47 16.29 7.93
CA GLN A 64 -4.50 17.65 7.40
C GLN A 64 -5.89 18.08 6.96
N ASP A 65 -6.75 17.14 6.70
CA ASP A 65 -8.10 17.40 6.21
C ASP A 65 -8.95 18.00 7.33
N PRO A 66 -9.60 19.12 7.10
CA PRO A 66 -10.47 19.71 8.11
C PRO A 66 -11.72 18.89 8.35
#